data_aafda5fb45b2b88dcf398e12c091781a
#
_entry.id   aafda5fb45b2b88dcf398e12c091781a
#
_cell.length_a   1.000
_cell.length_b   1.000
_cell.length_c   1.000
_cell.angle_alpha   90.00
_cell.angle_beta   90.00
_cell.angle_gamma   90.00
#
_symmetry.space_group_name_H-M   'P 1'
#
loop_
_entity.id
_entity.type
_entity.pdbx_description
1 polymer ?
#
loop_
_entity_poly.entity_id
_entity_poly.type
_entity_poly.pdbx_seq_one_letter_code
_entity_poly.pdbx_strand_id
1 'polypeptide(L)'
;MATRRLGVVPTSRQESLVKILVVGSGGVGSAFAMIARRRTFFEQVVLADLDASRAGAAAEATGDPRFIGVALDASNRDEVATCVRAHGCTHVLNAADPRFVMPIFGGAFDAGATYLDMAMSLSKPHPSQPHQQPGVKLGDEQFEQAPEWEERGLLALVGMGVEPGLSDVFARHAADSLFSTISECGVRDGADLVVDGFAFAPTFSIWTTIEECLNPPVIWERDRGWFTTPPFSEPETFVFPEGIGPVECVNVEHEEVLLIPRWVDCDRVTFKYGLGDEFIEVLQVLNKIGLDRTPTVKVRGMDVSPRDVVAACLPDPASLGDRMRGRTCAGTWVTGTGLDGRPREVYLYHLADNEETMRRDNSQAVVWQTAINPVVALELLATRAWSGTGVLGPEAFPAQPFLDLLVDHGSPWGMEERTPQP
;
A
#
# COMPACT_ATOMS: atom_id res chain seq x y z
N MET A 1 17.00 -12.62 60.75
CA MET A 1 15.90 -12.64 59.77
C MET A 1 15.68 -11.22 59.28
N ALA A 2 16.21 -10.89 58.11
CA ALA A 2 16.08 -9.57 57.50
C ALA A 2 15.26 -9.74 56.19
N THR A 3 14.04 -9.25 56.27
CA THR A 3 13.09 -9.22 55.12
C THR A 3 13.55 -8.14 54.11
N ARG A 4 14.07 -8.58 52.95
CA ARG A 4 14.30 -7.73 51.77
C ARG A 4 12.94 -7.32 51.19
N ARG A 5 12.61 -6.03 51.25
CA ARG A 5 11.52 -5.44 50.46
C ARG A 5 11.97 -5.40 49.00
N LEU A 6 11.24 -6.12 48.13
CA LEU A 6 11.33 -5.96 46.68
C LEU A 6 10.81 -4.56 46.31
N GLY A 7 11.69 -3.73 45.83
CA GLY A 7 11.34 -2.43 45.28
C GLY A 7 10.56 -2.63 43.98
N VAL A 8 9.35 -2.11 43.90
CA VAL A 8 8.56 -1.97 42.69
C VAL A 8 9.29 -0.91 41.83
N VAL A 9 9.84 -1.33 40.71
CA VAL A 9 10.37 -0.43 39.69
C VAL A 9 9.15 0.20 38.99
N PRO A 10 9.00 1.54 38.99
CA PRO A 10 7.92 2.16 38.24
C PRO A 10 8.24 2.08 36.75
N THR A 11 7.49 1.25 36.02
CA THR A 11 7.45 1.24 34.55
C THR A 11 6.48 2.32 34.07
N SER A 12 6.83 3.58 34.20
CA SER A 12 6.25 4.63 33.39
C SER A 12 7.25 4.97 32.28
N ARG A 13 7.29 4.15 31.21
CA ARG A 13 7.75 4.63 29.92
C ARG A 13 6.72 5.66 29.47
N GLN A 14 7.07 6.91 29.53
CA GLN A 14 6.32 7.99 28.92
C GLN A 14 6.38 7.73 27.42
N GLU A 15 5.27 7.19 26.85
CA GLU A 15 5.10 7.05 25.40
C GLU A 15 5.21 8.46 24.82
N SER A 16 6.26 8.71 24.04
CA SER A 16 6.40 9.99 23.36
C SER A 16 5.41 9.95 22.19
N LEU A 17 4.32 10.71 22.32
CA LEU A 17 3.36 10.92 21.25
C LEU A 17 4.08 11.44 20.00
N VAL A 18 3.77 10.88 18.85
CA VAL A 18 4.37 11.25 17.57
C VAL A 18 3.57 12.37 16.90
N LYS A 19 4.24 13.14 16.04
CA LYS A 19 3.61 14.09 15.12
C LYS A 19 3.81 13.60 13.71
N ILE A 20 2.74 13.60 12.92
CA ILE A 20 2.70 12.97 11.60
C ILE A 20 2.41 14.04 10.55
N LEU A 21 3.22 14.10 9.51
CA LEU A 21 2.89 14.77 8.25
C LEU A 21 2.33 13.75 7.27
N VAL A 22 1.11 13.97 6.79
CA VAL A 22 0.50 13.20 5.70
C VAL A 22 0.56 14.06 4.44
N VAL A 23 1.31 13.62 3.45
CA VAL A 23 1.45 14.32 2.17
C VAL A 23 0.49 13.71 1.16
N GLY A 24 -0.49 14.50 0.72
CA GLY A 24 -1.63 14.08 -0.08
C GLY A 24 -2.90 13.98 0.79
N SER A 25 -3.85 14.88 0.56
CA SER A 25 -5.15 14.92 1.24
C SER A 25 -6.30 14.48 0.31
N GLY A 26 -5.97 13.62 -0.65
CA GLY A 26 -6.94 12.94 -1.52
C GLY A 26 -7.71 11.84 -0.77
N GLY A 27 -8.23 10.85 -1.51
CA GLY A 27 -9.02 9.75 -0.94
C GLY A 27 -8.34 9.06 0.23
N VAL A 28 -7.12 8.54 0.01
CA VAL A 28 -6.38 7.75 1.02
C VAL A 28 -5.94 8.61 2.21
N GLY A 29 -5.41 9.83 1.98
CA GLY A 29 -5.02 10.72 3.08
C GLY A 29 -6.19 11.18 3.93
N SER A 30 -7.34 11.45 3.32
CA SER A 30 -8.59 11.77 4.04
C SER A 30 -9.12 10.57 4.82
N ALA A 31 -9.11 9.37 4.22
CA ALA A 31 -9.51 8.14 4.91
C ALA A 31 -8.57 7.83 6.09
N PHE A 32 -7.26 7.99 5.92
CA PHE A 32 -6.29 7.89 7.01
C PHE A 32 -6.68 8.80 8.19
N ALA A 33 -6.99 10.05 7.94
CA ALA A 33 -7.37 11.00 8.98
C ALA A 33 -8.65 10.56 9.72
N MET A 34 -9.67 10.10 8.97
CA MET A 34 -10.93 9.62 9.53
C MET A 34 -10.76 8.35 10.37
N ILE A 35 -9.83 7.46 10.02
CA ILE A 35 -9.51 6.27 10.80
C ILE A 35 -8.68 6.65 12.03
N ALA A 36 -7.61 7.43 11.85
CA ALA A 36 -6.65 7.79 12.88
C ALA A 36 -7.25 8.63 14.03
N ARG A 37 -8.30 9.45 13.75
CA ARG A 37 -8.95 10.30 14.79
C ARG A 37 -9.41 9.52 16.01
N ARG A 38 -9.69 8.24 15.88
CA ARG A 38 -10.12 7.37 16.99
C ARG A 38 -8.97 6.88 17.87
N ARG A 39 -7.73 7.16 17.47
CA ARG A 39 -6.52 6.68 18.15
C ARG A 39 -5.83 7.78 18.96
N THR A 40 -4.97 7.37 19.88
CA THR A 40 -4.33 8.29 20.85
C THR A 40 -2.81 8.24 20.80
N PHE A 41 -2.20 7.51 19.88
CA PHE A 41 -0.74 7.35 19.79
C PHE A 41 0.01 8.57 19.22
N PHE A 42 -0.70 9.56 18.70
CA PHE A 42 -0.13 10.77 18.13
C PHE A 42 -0.64 12.05 18.84
N GLU A 43 0.18 13.09 18.82
CA GLU A 43 -0.15 14.43 19.32
C GLU A 43 -0.86 15.25 18.24
N GLN A 44 -0.35 15.20 17.01
CA GLN A 44 -0.86 16.00 15.89
C GLN A 44 -0.67 15.27 14.57
N VAL A 45 -1.62 15.46 13.66
CA VAL A 45 -1.53 15.11 12.24
C VAL A 45 -1.63 16.38 11.42
N VAL A 46 -0.64 16.61 10.57
CA VAL A 46 -0.61 17.71 9.59
C VAL A 46 -0.96 17.11 8.24
N LEU A 47 -2.15 17.42 7.71
CA LEU A 47 -2.59 17.05 6.39
C LEU A 47 -2.08 18.08 5.38
N ALA A 48 -1.34 17.66 4.38
CA ALA A 48 -0.74 18.54 3.40
C ALA A 48 -1.21 18.19 1.98
N ASP A 49 -1.48 19.22 1.18
CA ASP A 49 -1.85 19.09 -0.24
C ASP A 49 -1.41 20.35 -0.99
N LEU A 50 -1.23 20.23 -2.30
CA LEU A 50 -0.97 21.41 -3.15
C LEU A 50 -2.14 22.41 -3.05
N ASP A 51 -3.36 21.92 -2.92
CA ASP A 51 -4.56 22.70 -2.63
C ASP A 51 -4.81 22.77 -1.11
N ALA A 52 -4.47 23.91 -0.52
CA ALA A 52 -4.69 24.20 0.91
C ALA A 52 -6.16 24.02 1.33
N SER A 53 -7.11 24.26 0.44
CA SER A 53 -8.55 24.10 0.74
C SER A 53 -8.93 22.64 0.89
N ARG A 54 -8.34 21.74 0.10
CA ARG A 54 -8.51 20.30 0.22
C ARG A 54 -7.93 19.78 1.54
N ALA A 55 -6.72 20.18 1.88
CA ALA A 55 -6.08 19.82 3.15
C ALA A 55 -6.89 20.31 4.35
N GLY A 56 -7.37 21.55 4.30
CA GLY A 56 -8.25 22.13 5.32
C GLY A 56 -9.57 21.38 5.48
N ALA A 57 -10.24 21.08 4.37
CA ALA A 57 -11.50 20.32 4.38
C ALA A 57 -11.33 18.90 4.96
N ALA A 58 -10.23 18.22 4.61
CA ALA A 58 -9.92 16.91 5.16
C ALA A 58 -9.68 16.95 6.68
N ALA A 59 -8.99 17.98 7.18
CA ALA A 59 -8.78 18.18 8.61
C ALA A 59 -10.10 18.49 9.35
N GLU A 60 -10.90 19.40 8.82
CA GLU A 60 -12.20 19.79 9.40
C GLU A 60 -13.19 18.60 9.44
N ALA A 61 -13.19 17.72 8.42
CA ALA A 61 -14.04 16.54 8.36
C ALA A 61 -13.81 15.57 9.53
N THR A 62 -12.61 15.57 10.15
CA THR A 62 -12.33 14.74 11.33
C THR A 62 -13.08 15.19 12.57
N GLY A 63 -13.43 16.48 12.68
CA GLY A 63 -14.00 17.08 13.88
C GLY A 63 -13.04 17.08 15.09
N ASP A 64 -11.76 16.86 14.89
CA ASP A 64 -10.73 16.70 15.92
C ASP A 64 -9.64 17.79 15.77
N PRO A 65 -9.39 18.65 16.77
CA PRO A 65 -8.41 19.72 16.68
C PRO A 65 -6.95 19.26 16.55
N ARG A 66 -6.67 17.99 16.72
CA ARG A 66 -5.32 17.42 16.48
C ARG A 66 -4.97 17.36 14.99
N PHE A 67 -5.95 17.53 14.10
CA PHE A 67 -5.74 17.54 12.65
C PHE A 67 -5.74 18.98 12.12
N ILE A 68 -4.72 19.35 11.38
CA ILE A 68 -4.60 20.65 10.72
C ILE A 68 -4.27 20.47 9.24
N GLY A 69 -4.76 21.38 8.38
CA GLY A 69 -4.48 21.39 6.95
C GLY A 69 -3.46 22.45 6.57
N VAL A 70 -2.53 22.15 5.67
CA VAL A 70 -1.51 23.09 5.16
C VAL A 70 -1.32 22.92 3.64
N ALA A 71 -0.86 23.99 2.98
CA ALA A 71 -0.40 23.92 1.59
C ALA A 71 1.01 23.32 1.52
N LEU A 72 1.26 22.43 0.55
CA LEU A 72 2.57 21.84 0.34
C LEU A 72 2.70 21.35 -1.13
N ASP A 73 3.76 21.75 -1.81
CA ASP A 73 4.14 21.13 -3.09
C ASP A 73 4.97 19.88 -2.84
N ALA A 74 4.34 18.71 -3.03
CA ALA A 74 4.96 17.39 -2.86
C ALA A 74 6.12 17.12 -3.84
N SER A 75 6.21 17.86 -4.95
CA SER A 75 7.32 17.75 -5.89
C SER A 75 8.60 18.45 -5.42
N ASN A 76 8.49 19.29 -4.39
CA ASN A 76 9.60 20.08 -3.85
C ASN A 76 10.14 19.46 -2.55
N ARG A 77 11.26 18.76 -2.66
CA ARG A 77 11.95 18.11 -1.53
C ARG A 77 12.23 19.08 -0.37
N ASP A 78 12.67 20.31 -0.66
CA ASP A 78 13.01 21.28 0.36
C ASP A 78 11.78 21.81 1.10
N GLU A 79 10.65 21.95 0.41
CA GLU A 79 9.38 22.33 1.02
C GLU A 79 8.87 21.22 1.95
N VAL A 80 8.96 19.95 1.54
CA VAL A 80 8.62 18.81 2.41
C VAL A 80 9.47 18.83 3.67
N ALA A 81 10.81 18.94 3.55
CA ALA A 81 11.70 18.98 4.70
C ALA A 81 11.43 20.19 5.61
N THR A 82 11.10 21.35 5.03
CA THR A 82 10.75 22.56 5.76
C THR A 82 9.44 22.39 6.52
N CYS A 83 8.41 21.81 5.90
CA CYS A 83 7.12 21.53 6.52
C CYS A 83 7.28 20.57 7.72
N VAL A 84 8.03 19.48 7.57
CA VAL A 84 8.35 18.53 8.65
C VAL A 84 8.95 19.26 9.86
N ARG A 85 9.97 20.09 9.62
CA ARG A 85 10.66 20.84 10.70
C ARG A 85 9.75 21.90 11.34
N ALA A 86 8.98 22.64 10.53
CA ALA A 86 8.12 23.72 11.01
C ALA A 86 7.03 23.23 11.97
N HIS A 87 6.48 22.03 11.70
CA HIS A 87 5.46 21.41 12.54
C HIS A 87 6.03 20.44 13.58
N GLY A 88 7.34 20.18 13.56
CA GLY A 88 8.00 19.23 14.45
C GLY A 88 7.54 17.78 14.22
N CYS A 89 7.18 17.44 12.97
CA CYS A 89 6.76 16.09 12.62
C CYS A 89 7.94 15.11 12.73
N THR A 90 7.67 13.96 13.32
CA THR A 90 8.64 12.85 13.50
C THR A 90 8.43 11.75 12.48
N HIS A 91 7.26 11.71 11.86
CA HIS A 91 6.86 10.72 10.85
C HIS A 91 6.25 11.43 9.65
N VAL A 92 6.53 10.91 8.45
CA VAL A 92 5.96 11.37 7.19
C VAL A 92 5.26 10.16 6.55
N LEU A 93 3.96 10.29 6.28
CA LEU A 93 3.20 9.35 5.45
C LEU A 93 3.02 9.97 4.07
N ASN A 94 3.53 9.29 3.06
CA ASN A 94 3.27 9.62 1.67
C ASN A 94 1.94 8.98 1.22
N ALA A 95 0.91 9.79 1.05
CA ALA A 95 -0.40 9.43 0.50
C ALA A 95 -0.67 10.16 -0.83
N ALA A 96 0.40 10.61 -1.50
CA ALA A 96 0.36 11.26 -2.80
C ALA A 96 0.61 10.25 -3.94
N ASP A 97 0.44 10.73 -5.16
CA ASP A 97 0.73 9.97 -6.39
C ASP A 97 2.19 9.46 -6.41
N PRO A 98 2.47 8.23 -6.91
CA PRO A 98 3.81 7.63 -6.93
C PRO A 98 4.89 8.48 -7.61
N ARG A 99 4.53 9.41 -8.49
CA ARG A 99 5.46 10.39 -9.09
C ARG A 99 6.19 11.26 -8.06
N PHE A 100 5.61 11.42 -6.88
CA PHE A 100 6.16 12.27 -5.81
C PHE A 100 6.88 11.48 -4.73
N VAL A 101 7.04 10.17 -4.87
CA VAL A 101 7.72 9.31 -3.87
C VAL A 101 9.12 9.86 -3.55
N MET A 102 9.98 10.02 -4.53
CA MET A 102 11.37 10.40 -4.28
C MET A 102 11.57 11.81 -3.69
N PRO A 103 10.84 12.87 -4.11
CA PRO A 103 10.89 14.16 -3.42
C PRO A 103 10.44 14.09 -1.96
N ILE A 104 9.33 13.36 -1.66
CA ILE A 104 8.81 13.22 -0.28
C ILE A 104 9.76 12.38 0.57
N PHE A 105 10.23 11.24 0.05
CA PHE A 105 11.22 10.36 0.68
C PHE A 105 12.50 11.11 1.04
N GLY A 106 13.05 11.87 0.08
CA GLY A 106 14.23 12.69 0.32
C GLY A 106 13.99 13.82 1.32
N GLY A 107 12.82 14.47 1.28
CA GLY A 107 12.44 15.52 2.23
C GLY A 107 12.31 15.00 3.66
N ALA A 108 11.74 13.80 3.85
CA ALA A 108 11.69 13.12 5.14
C ALA A 108 13.10 12.81 5.67
N PHE A 109 13.97 12.26 4.79
CA PHE A 109 15.37 12.00 5.11
C PHE A 109 16.09 13.27 5.58
N ASP A 110 16.02 14.37 4.82
CA ASP A 110 16.68 15.63 5.14
C ASP A 110 16.20 16.24 6.48
N ALA A 111 14.93 16.02 6.79
CA ALA A 111 14.36 16.48 8.06
C ALA A 111 14.67 15.54 9.25
N GLY A 112 15.16 14.32 8.99
CA GLY A 112 15.43 13.32 10.02
C GLY A 112 14.18 12.64 10.56
N ALA A 113 13.13 12.53 9.75
CA ALA A 113 11.87 11.89 10.10
C ALA A 113 11.80 10.45 9.58
N THR A 114 11.05 9.60 10.28
CA THR A 114 10.64 8.28 9.76
C THR A 114 9.71 8.48 8.57
N TYR A 115 9.92 7.72 7.51
CA TYR A 115 9.12 7.76 6.28
C TYR A 115 8.26 6.52 6.14
N LEU A 116 7.04 6.68 5.62
CA LEU A 116 6.16 5.60 5.17
C LEU A 116 5.55 5.97 3.83
N ASP A 117 5.35 4.98 2.97
CA ASP A 117 4.52 5.09 1.77
C ASP A 117 3.62 3.86 1.60
N MET A 118 2.73 3.92 0.61
CA MET A 118 1.80 2.86 0.23
C MET A 118 2.00 2.46 -1.25
N ALA A 119 2.99 3.09 -1.90
CA ALA A 119 3.48 2.76 -3.23
C ALA A 119 4.95 3.19 -3.30
N MET A 120 5.80 2.37 -3.90
CA MET A 120 7.23 2.65 -4.03
C MET A 120 7.56 3.55 -5.23
N SER A 121 8.85 3.88 -5.41
CA SER A 121 9.32 4.61 -6.57
C SER A 121 9.06 3.84 -7.87
N LEU A 122 8.70 4.58 -8.92
CA LEU A 122 8.23 4.02 -10.20
C LEU A 122 9.30 3.19 -10.91
N SER A 123 8.83 2.15 -11.58
CA SER A 123 9.64 1.31 -12.47
C SER A 123 9.91 1.97 -13.83
N LYS A 124 10.85 1.39 -14.57
CA LYS A 124 11.08 1.70 -15.99
C LYS A 124 11.33 0.40 -16.74
N PRO A 125 10.50 0.06 -17.74
CA PRO A 125 10.68 -1.16 -18.52
C PRO A 125 12.06 -1.26 -19.17
N HIS A 126 12.58 -2.48 -19.30
CA HIS A 126 13.84 -2.73 -19.98
C HIS A 126 13.77 -2.29 -21.46
N PRO A 127 14.71 -1.47 -21.96
CA PRO A 127 14.56 -0.79 -23.24
C PRO A 127 14.50 -1.69 -24.47
N SER A 128 15.01 -2.93 -24.40
CA SER A 128 15.04 -3.86 -25.54
C SER A 128 14.33 -5.19 -25.27
N GLN A 129 14.11 -5.58 -24.02
CA GLN A 129 13.52 -6.87 -23.65
C GLN A 129 12.50 -6.69 -22.49
N PRO A 130 11.49 -5.81 -22.64
CA PRO A 130 10.60 -5.43 -21.54
C PRO A 130 9.77 -6.58 -20.96
N HIS A 131 9.57 -7.67 -21.71
CA HIS A 131 8.80 -8.85 -21.30
C HIS A 131 9.67 -10.07 -20.95
N GLN A 132 10.94 -9.87 -20.66
CA GLN A 132 11.87 -10.95 -20.29
C GLN A 132 12.79 -10.54 -19.14
N GLN A 133 13.19 -9.27 -19.11
CA GLN A 133 14.13 -8.72 -18.12
C GLN A 133 13.55 -7.44 -17.51
N PRO A 134 13.66 -7.29 -16.18
CA PRO A 134 13.31 -6.03 -15.56
C PRO A 134 14.29 -4.93 -15.98
N GLY A 135 13.79 -3.71 -16.11
CA GLY A 135 14.60 -2.50 -16.18
C GLY A 135 14.89 -1.98 -14.78
N VAL A 136 14.49 -0.74 -14.49
CA VAL A 136 14.40 -0.23 -13.13
C VAL A 136 13.13 -0.82 -12.51
N LYS A 137 13.23 -1.48 -11.37
CA LYS A 137 12.07 -2.06 -10.67
C LYS A 137 11.45 -1.04 -9.73
N LEU A 138 10.19 -1.25 -9.36
CA LEU A 138 9.55 -0.50 -8.28
C LEU A 138 10.43 -0.53 -7.03
N GLY A 139 10.65 0.63 -6.39
CA GLY A 139 11.45 0.77 -5.18
C GLY A 139 12.97 0.77 -5.35
N ASP A 140 13.52 0.47 -6.53
CA ASP A 140 14.99 0.42 -6.70
C ASP A 140 15.66 1.72 -6.25
N GLU A 141 15.10 2.89 -6.61
CA GLU A 141 15.67 4.20 -6.23
C GLU A 141 15.64 4.45 -4.71
N GLN A 142 14.67 3.87 -3.99
CA GLN A 142 14.59 3.95 -2.53
C GLN A 142 15.57 2.97 -1.87
N PHE A 143 15.63 1.71 -2.35
CA PHE A 143 16.54 0.70 -1.81
C PHE A 143 18.02 1.04 -2.05
N GLU A 144 18.37 1.74 -3.13
CA GLU A 144 19.72 2.25 -3.36
C GLU A 144 20.18 3.19 -2.25
N GLN A 145 19.28 3.91 -1.59
CA GLN A 145 19.60 4.82 -0.49
C GLN A 145 19.51 4.16 0.90
N ALA A 146 19.21 2.85 0.98
CA ALA A 146 19.09 2.15 2.26
C ALA A 146 20.32 2.29 3.19
N PRO A 147 21.59 2.22 2.70
CA PRO A 147 22.77 2.42 3.54
C PRO A 147 22.82 3.81 4.19
N GLU A 148 22.38 4.87 3.50
CA GLU A 148 22.39 6.23 4.03
C GLU A 148 21.31 6.41 5.12
N TRP A 149 20.13 5.79 4.94
CA TRP A 149 19.09 5.75 5.96
C TRP A 149 19.54 4.99 7.20
N GLU A 150 20.22 3.86 7.03
CA GLU A 150 20.77 3.05 8.11
C GLU A 150 21.88 3.80 8.88
N GLU A 151 22.84 4.44 8.19
CA GLU A 151 23.92 5.22 8.80
C GLU A 151 23.38 6.35 9.67
N ARG A 152 22.26 6.97 9.28
CA ARG A 152 21.60 8.01 10.07
C ARG A 152 20.68 7.48 11.17
N GLY A 153 20.52 6.16 11.28
CA GLY A 153 19.60 5.53 12.22
C GLY A 153 18.11 5.88 11.96
N LEU A 154 17.78 6.19 10.71
CA LEU A 154 16.43 6.50 10.27
C LEU A 154 15.75 5.29 9.64
N LEU A 155 14.42 5.25 9.68
CA LEU A 155 13.60 4.22 9.05
C LEU A 155 12.78 4.81 7.89
N ALA A 156 12.81 4.14 6.75
CA ALA A 156 11.81 4.23 5.71
C ALA A 156 11.08 2.89 5.61
N LEU A 157 9.80 2.86 5.96
CA LEU A 157 8.91 1.72 5.78
C LEU A 157 8.17 1.90 4.45
N VAL A 158 8.57 1.13 3.45
CA VAL A 158 8.04 1.25 2.08
C VAL A 158 6.97 0.19 1.81
N GLY A 159 5.97 0.55 1.02
CA GLY A 159 4.90 -0.36 0.64
C GLY A 159 3.98 -0.74 1.80
N MET A 160 3.39 0.22 2.54
CA MET A 160 2.56 -0.08 3.73
C MET A 160 1.10 0.33 3.54
N GLY A 161 0.51 -0.12 2.43
CA GLY A 161 -0.93 -0.05 2.16
C GLY A 161 -1.64 -1.39 2.43
N VAL A 162 -2.60 -1.72 1.59
CA VAL A 162 -3.22 -3.06 1.57
C VAL A 162 -2.42 -3.98 0.67
N GLU A 163 -2.16 -3.53 -0.51
CA GLU A 163 -1.32 -4.09 -1.57
C GLU A 163 -0.59 -2.89 -2.22
N PRO A 164 0.71 -2.81 -1.96
CA PRO A 164 1.53 -3.56 -1.01
C PRO A 164 1.21 -3.21 0.46
N GLY A 165 1.54 -4.12 1.38
CA GLY A 165 1.51 -3.87 2.83
C GLY A 165 0.88 -4.99 3.64
N LEU A 166 -0.45 -5.04 3.75
CA LEU A 166 -1.11 -6.11 4.51
C LEU A 166 -0.87 -7.49 3.89
N SER A 167 -0.85 -7.59 2.56
CA SER A 167 -0.48 -8.80 1.82
C SER A 167 0.93 -9.28 2.19
N ASP A 168 1.86 -8.37 2.37
CA ASP A 168 3.24 -8.64 2.80
C ASP A 168 3.30 -9.10 4.26
N VAL A 169 2.51 -8.49 5.14
CA VAL A 169 2.34 -8.95 6.53
C VAL A 169 1.77 -10.37 6.57
N PHE A 170 0.85 -10.73 5.68
CA PHE A 170 0.33 -12.09 5.57
C PHE A 170 1.40 -13.07 5.11
N ALA A 171 2.26 -12.71 4.14
CA ALA A 171 3.39 -13.53 3.73
C ALA A 171 4.36 -13.77 4.89
N ARG A 172 4.66 -12.74 5.67
CA ARG A 172 5.48 -12.84 6.88
C ARG A 172 4.83 -13.73 7.94
N HIS A 173 3.52 -13.59 8.19
CA HIS A 173 2.78 -14.44 9.11
C HIS A 173 2.80 -15.91 8.68
N ALA A 174 2.62 -16.18 7.39
CA ALA A 174 2.70 -17.53 6.85
C ALA A 174 4.09 -18.16 7.11
N ALA A 175 5.16 -17.42 6.84
CA ALA A 175 6.53 -17.87 7.07
C ALA A 175 6.84 -18.12 8.55
N ASP A 176 6.36 -17.24 9.45
CA ASP A 176 6.64 -17.36 10.87
C ASP A 176 5.82 -18.44 11.58
N SER A 177 4.59 -18.72 11.10
CA SER A 177 3.61 -19.42 11.93
C SER A 177 2.91 -20.60 11.24
N LEU A 178 2.95 -20.71 9.92
CA LEU A 178 2.13 -21.67 9.20
C LEU A 178 2.93 -22.70 8.39
N PHE A 179 4.09 -22.30 7.86
CA PHE A 179 4.87 -23.12 6.92
C PHE A 179 6.29 -23.38 7.45
N SER A 180 6.82 -24.56 7.15
CA SER A 180 8.25 -24.88 7.31
C SER A 180 9.05 -24.56 6.05
N THR A 181 8.42 -24.64 4.87
CA THR A 181 8.95 -24.19 3.58
C THR A 181 7.81 -23.62 2.74
N ILE A 182 8.07 -22.55 2.00
CA ILE A 182 7.10 -21.90 1.12
C ILE A 182 7.52 -22.13 -0.33
N SER A 183 6.63 -22.74 -1.11
CA SER A 183 6.82 -22.92 -2.55
C SER A 183 6.39 -21.68 -3.34
N GLU A 184 5.24 -21.10 -3.00
CA GLU A 184 4.77 -19.86 -3.64
C GLU A 184 4.04 -18.96 -2.63
N CYS A 185 4.35 -17.66 -2.71
CA CYS A 185 3.52 -16.57 -2.20
C CYS A 185 2.87 -15.90 -3.41
N GLY A 186 1.56 -16.02 -3.54
CA GLY A 186 0.79 -15.42 -4.61
C GLY A 186 -0.19 -14.39 -4.05
N VAL A 187 0.05 -13.09 -4.28
CA VAL A 187 -0.94 -12.09 -3.89
C VAL A 187 -2.09 -12.11 -4.89
N ARG A 188 -3.32 -12.10 -4.37
CA ARG A 188 -4.55 -12.16 -5.15
C ARG A 188 -5.54 -11.14 -4.62
N ASP A 189 -5.92 -10.22 -5.50
CA ASP A 189 -6.94 -9.20 -5.24
C ASP A 189 -8.13 -9.40 -6.18
N GLY A 190 -9.34 -9.25 -5.63
CA GLY A 190 -10.59 -9.34 -6.37
C GLY A 190 -11.74 -8.70 -5.61
N ALA A 191 -12.84 -8.48 -6.32
CA ALA A 191 -13.98 -7.77 -5.78
C ALA A 191 -15.29 -8.23 -6.41
N ASP A 192 -16.42 -7.98 -5.69
CA ASP A 192 -17.77 -7.97 -6.24
C ASP A 192 -18.35 -6.54 -6.31
N LEU A 193 -17.47 -5.53 -6.38
CA LEU A 193 -17.84 -4.11 -6.37
C LEU A 193 -18.61 -3.70 -7.64
N VAL A 194 -19.69 -2.96 -7.44
CA VAL A 194 -20.48 -2.34 -8.50
C VAL A 194 -20.61 -0.86 -8.25
N VAL A 195 -20.38 -0.04 -9.29
CA VAL A 195 -20.51 1.43 -9.23
C VAL A 195 -21.71 1.86 -10.07
N ASP A 196 -22.75 2.35 -9.43
CA ASP A 196 -23.98 2.74 -10.11
C ASP A 196 -23.84 4.10 -10.83
N GLY A 197 -24.38 4.18 -12.04
CA GLY A 197 -24.50 5.42 -12.82
C GLY A 197 -23.30 5.75 -13.72
N PHE A 198 -22.33 4.84 -13.84
CA PHE A 198 -21.21 4.97 -14.78
C PHE A 198 -21.12 3.73 -15.66
N ALA A 199 -20.81 3.93 -16.94
CA ALA A 199 -20.49 2.82 -17.84
C ALA A 199 -19.10 2.23 -17.52
N PHE A 200 -18.20 3.06 -17.03
CA PHE A 200 -16.86 2.68 -16.57
C PHE A 200 -16.44 3.62 -15.44
N ALA A 201 -16.04 3.09 -14.32
CA ALA A 201 -15.52 3.86 -13.18
C ALA A 201 -14.41 3.07 -12.46
N PRO A 202 -13.20 3.59 -12.42
CA PRO A 202 -12.14 2.98 -11.63
C PRO A 202 -12.44 3.14 -10.13
N THR A 203 -12.24 2.11 -9.36
CA THR A 203 -12.41 2.14 -7.89
C THR A 203 -11.19 2.69 -7.16
N PHE A 204 -10.09 2.86 -7.87
CA PHE A 204 -8.85 3.47 -7.40
C PHE A 204 -8.31 4.47 -8.44
N SER A 205 -7.17 5.12 -8.18
CA SER A 205 -6.55 6.07 -9.12
C SER A 205 -6.31 5.42 -10.48
N ILE A 206 -7.01 5.88 -11.52
CA ILE A 206 -6.81 5.35 -12.87
C ILE A 206 -5.38 5.58 -13.36
N TRP A 207 -4.74 6.66 -12.91
CA TRP A 207 -3.34 6.94 -13.25
C TRP A 207 -2.42 5.83 -12.76
N THR A 208 -2.58 5.44 -11.48
CA THR A 208 -1.84 4.34 -10.84
C THR A 208 -2.19 2.99 -11.47
N THR A 209 -3.49 2.71 -11.67
CA THR A 209 -3.95 1.46 -12.28
C THR A 209 -3.42 1.27 -13.71
N ILE A 210 -3.31 2.35 -14.51
CA ILE A 210 -2.68 2.28 -15.83
C ILE A 210 -1.20 1.89 -15.71
N GLU A 211 -0.48 2.46 -14.73
CA GLU A 211 0.94 2.16 -14.50
C GLU A 211 1.12 0.68 -14.15
N GLU A 212 0.43 0.20 -13.14
CA GLU A 212 0.50 -1.17 -12.66
C GLU A 212 0.08 -2.20 -13.71
N CYS A 213 -1.02 -1.95 -14.42
CA CYS A 213 -1.60 -2.94 -15.33
C CYS A 213 -0.94 -2.99 -16.72
N LEU A 214 -0.34 -1.89 -17.20
CA LEU A 214 0.23 -1.82 -18.54
C LEU A 214 1.76 -1.92 -18.57
N ASN A 215 2.43 -1.74 -17.43
CA ASN A 215 3.84 -2.07 -17.32
C ASN A 215 4.04 -3.60 -17.31
N PRO A 216 5.22 -4.08 -17.72
CA PRO A 216 5.53 -5.51 -17.71
C PRO A 216 5.53 -6.06 -16.28
N PRO A 217 4.63 -7.00 -15.92
CA PRO A 217 4.61 -7.62 -14.61
C PRO A 217 5.95 -8.27 -14.27
N VAL A 218 6.39 -8.08 -13.04
CA VAL A 218 7.58 -8.75 -12.50
C VAL A 218 7.13 -10.03 -11.79
N ILE A 219 7.89 -11.10 -11.96
CA ILE A 219 7.76 -12.37 -11.24
C ILE A 219 9.10 -12.67 -10.59
N TRP A 220 9.07 -13.27 -9.40
CA TRP A 220 10.24 -13.81 -8.73
C TRP A 220 10.24 -15.34 -8.78
N GLU A 221 11.39 -15.92 -9.10
CA GLU A 221 11.67 -17.35 -8.92
C GLU A 221 13.09 -17.50 -8.35
N ARG A 222 13.24 -18.37 -7.35
CA ARG A 222 14.52 -18.57 -6.61
C ARG A 222 15.71 -18.79 -7.55
N ASP A 223 15.54 -19.67 -8.53
CA ASP A 223 16.62 -20.08 -9.44
C ASP A 223 16.88 -19.08 -10.58
N ARG A 224 15.94 -18.18 -10.81
CA ARG A 224 15.98 -17.22 -11.92
C ARG A 224 16.14 -15.75 -11.48
N GLY A 225 15.74 -15.43 -10.26
CA GLY A 225 15.61 -14.06 -9.78
C GLY A 225 14.36 -13.37 -10.36
N TRP A 226 14.37 -12.05 -10.38
CA TRP A 226 13.30 -11.26 -10.97
C TRP A 226 13.37 -11.29 -12.50
N PHE A 227 12.24 -11.53 -13.12
CA PHE A 227 12.05 -11.44 -14.57
C PHE A 227 10.67 -10.85 -14.87
N THR A 228 10.45 -10.45 -16.11
CA THR A 228 9.20 -9.83 -16.56
C THR A 228 8.46 -10.71 -17.55
N THR A 229 7.15 -10.49 -17.64
CA THR A 229 6.25 -11.13 -18.58
C THR A 229 5.39 -10.07 -19.30
N PRO A 230 4.65 -10.43 -20.36
CA PRO A 230 3.66 -9.51 -20.93
C PRO A 230 2.56 -9.17 -19.92
N PRO A 231 2.02 -7.95 -19.95
CA PRO A 231 0.83 -7.57 -19.17
C PRO A 231 -0.31 -8.58 -19.35
N PHE A 232 -1.06 -8.82 -18.26
CA PHE A 232 -2.20 -9.77 -18.23
C PHE A 232 -1.84 -11.22 -18.52
N SER A 233 -0.58 -11.61 -18.34
CA SER A 233 -0.11 -12.98 -18.52
C SER A 233 -0.60 -13.93 -17.42
N GLU A 234 -0.48 -15.24 -17.66
CA GLU A 234 -0.83 -16.31 -16.73
C GLU A 234 -2.23 -16.17 -16.11
N PRO A 235 -3.31 -16.04 -16.91
CA PRO A 235 -4.66 -15.93 -16.38
C PRO A 235 -5.04 -17.17 -15.57
N GLU A 236 -5.73 -16.94 -14.45
CA GLU A 236 -6.28 -18.01 -13.61
C GLU A 236 -7.62 -17.61 -13.02
N THR A 237 -8.49 -18.57 -12.75
CA THR A 237 -9.71 -18.32 -11.98
C THR A 237 -9.41 -18.56 -10.51
N PHE A 238 -9.40 -17.49 -9.71
CA PHE A 238 -9.25 -17.57 -8.26
C PHE A 238 -10.61 -17.47 -7.58
N VAL A 239 -10.88 -18.33 -6.60
CA VAL A 239 -12.13 -18.32 -5.86
C VAL A 239 -11.94 -17.53 -4.58
N PHE A 240 -12.52 -16.32 -4.51
CA PHE A 240 -12.44 -15.46 -3.33
C PHE A 240 -13.47 -15.88 -2.27
N PRO A 241 -13.13 -15.71 -0.98
CA PRO A 241 -13.97 -16.11 0.14
C PRO A 241 -15.22 -15.22 0.30
N GLU A 242 -16.03 -15.56 1.30
CA GLU A 242 -17.18 -14.77 1.79
C GLU A 242 -18.24 -14.46 0.72
N GLY A 243 -18.30 -15.28 -0.36
CA GLY A 243 -19.32 -15.18 -1.40
C GLY A 243 -18.99 -14.22 -2.55
N ILE A 244 -17.78 -13.65 -2.62
CA ILE A 244 -17.29 -12.95 -3.83
C ILE A 244 -17.21 -13.97 -4.97
N GLY A 245 -16.65 -15.18 -4.70
CA GLY A 245 -16.66 -16.29 -5.64
C GLY A 245 -15.53 -16.24 -6.67
N PRO A 246 -15.72 -16.90 -7.84
CA PRO A 246 -14.68 -17.01 -8.84
C PRO A 246 -14.46 -15.70 -9.61
N VAL A 247 -13.22 -15.26 -9.69
CA VAL A 247 -12.79 -14.08 -10.47
C VAL A 247 -11.58 -14.48 -11.30
N GLU A 248 -11.53 -14.08 -12.57
CA GLU A 248 -10.34 -14.23 -13.38
C GLU A 248 -9.28 -13.22 -12.97
N CYS A 249 -8.09 -13.70 -12.59
CA CYS A 249 -6.96 -12.92 -12.14
C CYS A 249 -5.81 -13.03 -13.14
N VAL A 250 -5.11 -11.93 -13.39
CA VAL A 250 -4.01 -11.82 -14.35
C VAL A 250 -2.81 -11.14 -13.72
N ASN A 251 -1.59 -11.48 -14.16
CA ASN A 251 -0.38 -10.81 -13.69
C ASN A 251 -0.40 -9.32 -14.06
N VAL A 252 -0.08 -8.49 -13.10
CA VAL A 252 0.21 -7.06 -13.24
C VAL A 252 1.50 -6.72 -12.50
N GLU A 253 2.10 -5.56 -12.76
CA GLU A 253 3.26 -5.10 -12.01
C GLU A 253 2.84 -4.67 -10.61
N HIS A 254 3.52 -5.20 -9.57
CA HIS A 254 3.21 -4.82 -8.20
C HIS A 254 4.40 -5.03 -7.25
N GLU A 255 4.40 -4.32 -6.13
CA GLU A 255 5.51 -4.16 -5.21
C GLU A 255 5.85 -5.42 -4.41
N GLU A 256 4.87 -6.25 -4.04
CA GLU A 256 5.07 -7.45 -3.20
C GLU A 256 6.05 -8.44 -3.83
N VAL A 257 6.03 -8.53 -5.18
CA VAL A 257 6.98 -9.39 -5.90
C VAL A 257 8.43 -8.93 -5.69
N LEU A 258 8.62 -7.66 -5.35
CA LEU A 258 9.94 -7.05 -5.09
C LEU A 258 10.27 -7.00 -3.59
N LEU A 259 9.26 -7.04 -2.74
CA LEU A 259 9.38 -6.97 -1.28
C LEU A 259 9.51 -8.35 -0.65
N ILE A 260 8.54 -9.24 -0.85
CA ILE A 260 8.46 -10.56 -0.22
C ILE A 260 9.79 -11.34 -0.28
N PRO A 261 10.45 -11.48 -1.45
CA PRO A 261 11.68 -12.30 -1.54
C PRO A 261 12.89 -11.72 -0.78
N ARG A 262 12.81 -10.49 -0.29
CA ARG A 262 13.90 -9.87 0.48
C ARG A 262 13.93 -10.36 1.93
N TRP A 263 12.77 -10.75 2.48
CA TRP A 263 12.64 -11.11 3.89
C TRP A 263 11.91 -12.43 4.14
N VAL A 264 11.22 -12.98 3.16
CA VAL A 264 10.53 -14.26 3.22
C VAL A 264 11.23 -15.26 2.29
N ASP A 265 11.66 -16.38 2.86
CA ASP A 265 12.29 -17.46 2.10
C ASP A 265 11.22 -18.29 1.37
N CYS A 266 11.11 -18.12 0.05
CA CYS A 266 10.13 -18.78 -0.80
C CYS A 266 10.72 -19.08 -2.19
N ASP A 267 10.09 -19.97 -2.97
CA ASP A 267 10.60 -20.35 -4.29
C ASP A 267 10.01 -19.50 -5.42
N ARG A 268 8.79 -18.98 -5.26
CA ARG A 268 8.12 -18.14 -6.25
C ARG A 268 7.28 -17.06 -5.60
N VAL A 269 7.20 -15.87 -6.22
CA VAL A 269 6.27 -14.79 -5.86
C VAL A 269 5.60 -14.25 -7.10
N THR A 270 4.28 -14.12 -7.02
CA THR A 270 3.42 -13.54 -8.08
C THR A 270 2.41 -12.56 -7.49
N PHE A 271 1.99 -11.60 -8.30
CA PHE A 271 0.84 -10.76 -8.00
C PHE A 271 -0.16 -10.81 -9.15
N LYS A 272 -1.45 -11.01 -8.84
CA LYS A 272 -2.51 -11.05 -9.86
C LYS A 272 -3.75 -10.28 -9.41
N TYR A 273 -4.23 -9.40 -10.30
CA TYR A 273 -5.48 -8.67 -10.14
C TYR A 273 -6.66 -9.37 -10.81
N GLY A 274 -7.79 -9.39 -10.10
CA GLY A 274 -9.11 -9.70 -10.60
C GLY A 274 -9.80 -8.47 -11.19
N LEU A 275 -9.36 -8.05 -12.37
CA LEU A 275 -9.83 -6.81 -13.02
C LEU A 275 -11.16 -6.96 -13.76
N GLY A 276 -11.47 -8.16 -14.25
CA GLY A 276 -12.57 -8.41 -15.18
C GLY A 276 -12.28 -8.01 -16.63
N ASP A 277 -12.94 -8.69 -17.57
CA ASP A 277 -12.68 -8.56 -19.01
C ASP A 277 -12.87 -7.14 -19.53
N GLU A 278 -13.96 -6.48 -19.15
CA GLU A 278 -14.27 -5.11 -19.61
C GLU A 278 -13.19 -4.10 -19.21
N PHE A 279 -12.67 -4.21 -17.99
CA PHE A 279 -11.62 -3.31 -17.51
C PHE A 279 -10.33 -3.53 -18.27
N ILE A 280 -9.94 -4.79 -18.49
CA ILE A 280 -8.76 -5.18 -19.28
C ILE A 280 -8.89 -4.66 -20.72
N GLU A 281 -10.06 -4.83 -21.37
CA GLU A 281 -10.30 -4.32 -22.72
C GLU A 281 -10.14 -2.81 -22.81
N VAL A 282 -10.65 -2.05 -21.84
CA VAL A 282 -10.49 -0.58 -21.79
C VAL A 282 -9.01 -0.21 -21.69
N LEU A 283 -8.25 -0.83 -20.80
CA LEU A 283 -6.81 -0.58 -20.65
C LEU A 283 -6.03 -0.91 -21.94
N GLN A 284 -6.35 -2.02 -22.59
CA GLN A 284 -5.73 -2.40 -23.86
C GLN A 284 -6.04 -1.40 -24.98
N VAL A 285 -7.25 -0.84 -25.02
CA VAL A 285 -7.61 0.20 -25.98
C VAL A 285 -6.83 1.49 -25.70
N LEU A 286 -6.74 1.93 -24.44
CA LEU A 286 -5.94 3.11 -24.07
C LEU A 286 -4.48 2.96 -24.50
N ASN A 287 -3.88 1.80 -24.25
CA ASN A 287 -2.51 1.49 -24.66
C ASN A 287 -2.37 1.51 -26.21
N LYS A 288 -3.26 0.83 -26.92
CA LYS A 288 -3.24 0.74 -28.38
C LYS A 288 -3.29 2.11 -29.07
N ILE A 289 -4.02 3.08 -28.51
CA ILE A 289 -4.15 4.43 -29.07
C ILE A 289 -3.19 5.43 -28.40
N GLY A 290 -2.38 5.00 -27.43
CA GLY A 290 -1.35 5.82 -26.78
C GLY A 290 -1.90 6.82 -25.76
N LEU A 291 -3.08 6.59 -25.22
CA LEU A 291 -3.67 7.43 -24.15
C LEU A 291 -3.16 7.05 -22.73
N ASP A 292 -2.43 5.96 -22.61
CA ASP A 292 -1.72 5.52 -21.41
C ASP A 292 -0.39 6.29 -21.15
N ARG A 293 0.08 7.05 -22.17
CA ARG A 293 1.41 7.68 -22.14
C ARG A 293 1.44 8.93 -21.28
N THR A 294 2.57 9.14 -20.59
CA THR A 294 2.86 10.34 -19.79
C THR A 294 3.56 11.46 -20.56
N PRO A 295 4.44 11.19 -21.58
CA PRO A 295 5.05 12.24 -22.38
C PRO A 295 3.99 13.11 -23.08
N THR A 296 4.15 14.43 -22.96
CA THR A 296 3.21 15.38 -23.53
C THR A 296 3.15 15.35 -25.04
N VAL A 297 1.95 15.56 -25.60
CA VAL A 297 1.69 15.76 -27.02
C VAL A 297 1.15 17.18 -27.26
N LYS A 298 1.38 17.73 -28.45
CA LYS A 298 0.85 19.06 -28.82
C LYS A 298 -0.60 18.96 -29.26
N VAL A 299 -1.52 19.58 -28.50
CA VAL A 299 -2.93 19.73 -28.86
C VAL A 299 -3.25 21.21 -28.99
N ARG A 300 -3.47 21.67 -30.22
CA ARG A 300 -3.75 23.11 -30.51
C ARG A 300 -2.70 24.07 -29.92
N GLY A 301 -1.43 23.64 -29.88
CA GLY A 301 -0.33 24.44 -29.35
C GLY A 301 -0.05 24.31 -27.86
N MET A 302 -0.91 23.63 -27.09
CA MET A 302 -0.70 23.34 -25.69
C MET A 302 -0.02 21.95 -25.51
N ASP A 303 0.85 21.82 -24.52
CA ASP A 303 1.41 20.55 -24.10
C ASP A 303 0.40 19.82 -23.19
N VAL A 304 0.02 18.62 -23.58
CA VAL A 304 -1.01 17.83 -22.90
C VAL A 304 -0.49 16.41 -22.66
N SER A 305 -0.53 15.93 -21.42
CA SER A 305 -0.28 14.53 -21.09
C SER A 305 -1.51 13.69 -21.43
N PRO A 306 -1.41 12.68 -22.32
CA PRO A 306 -2.55 11.83 -22.68
C PRO A 306 -3.17 11.13 -21.46
N ARG A 307 -2.35 10.56 -20.56
CA ARG A 307 -2.81 9.88 -19.34
C ARG A 307 -3.55 10.82 -18.39
N ASP A 308 -3.08 12.06 -18.23
CA ASP A 308 -3.76 13.05 -17.38
C ASP A 308 -5.14 13.44 -17.94
N VAL A 309 -5.31 13.43 -19.28
CA VAL A 309 -6.62 13.62 -19.89
C VAL A 309 -7.56 12.47 -19.56
N VAL A 310 -7.09 11.22 -19.64
CA VAL A 310 -7.89 10.04 -19.25
C VAL A 310 -8.33 10.17 -17.80
N ALA A 311 -7.39 10.47 -16.89
CA ALA A 311 -7.70 10.64 -15.48
C ALA A 311 -8.73 11.77 -15.24
N ALA A 312 -8.61 12.89 -15.94
CA ALA A 312 -9.55 14.03 -15.83
C ALA A 312 -10.96 13.74 -16.41
N CYS A 313 -11.08 12.77 -17.30
CA CYS A 313 -12.37 12.36 -17.90
C CYS A 313 -13.16 11.37 -17.06
N LEU A 314 -12.53 10.73 -16.07
CA LEU A 314 -13.14 9.72 -15.22
C LEU A 314 -13.57 10.31 -13.87
N PRO A 315 -14.55 9.69 -13.18
CA PRO A 315 -14.93 10.15 -11.86
C PRO A 315 -13.77 9.95 -10.87
N ASP A 316 -13.66 10.87 -9.90
CA ASP A 316 -12.73 10.72 -8.79
C ASP A 316 -13.18 9.52 -7.91
N PRO A 317 -12.34 8.47 -7.74
CA PRO A 317 -12.69 7.31 -6.94
C PRO A 317 -13.13 7.64 -5.52
N ALA A 318 -12.56 8.68 -4.91
CA ALA A 318 -12.94 9.12 -3.57
C ALA A 318 -14.40 9.59 -3.47
N SER A 319 -15.00 10.00 -4.59
CA SER A 319 -16.40 10.48 -4.67
C SER A 319 -17.42 9.38 -4.97
N LEU A 320 -16.99 8.14 -5.18
CA LEU A 320 -17.86 7.05 -5.62
C LEU A 320 -18.57 6.31 -4.48
N GLY A 321 -18.18 6.53 -3.22
CA GLY A 321 -18.62 5.72 -2.09
C GLY A 321 -20.13 5.55 -1.96
N ASP A 322 -20.91 6.62 -2.13
CA ASP A 322 -22.38 6.57 -2.08
C ASP A 322 -23.05 5.85 -3.27
N ARG A 323 -22.28 5.59 -4.31
CA ARG A 323 -22.72 4.89 -5.53
C ARG A 323 -22.13 3.50 -5.67
N MET A 324 -21.26 3.13 -4.75
CA MET A 324 -20.57 1.84 -4.74
C MET A 324 -21.23 0.90 -3.75
N ARG A 325 -21.36 -0.36 -4.12
CA ARG A 325 -21.80 -1.46 -3.25
C ARG A 325 -20.98 -2.69 -3.54
N GLY A 326 -20.95 -3.61 -2.56
CA GLY A 326 -20.17 -4.83 -2.62
C GLY A 326 -18.88 -4.72 -1.81
N ARG A 327 -17.98 -5.65 -2.03
CA ARG A 327 -16.78 -5.86 -1.20
C ARG A 327 -15.53 -5.98 -2.06
N THR A 328 -14.41 -5.58 -1.51
CA THR A 328 -13.08 -5.89 -2.02
C THR A 328 -12.38 -6.88 -1.10
N CYS A 329 -11.60 -7.78 -1.67
CA CYS A 329 -10.84 -8.81 -0.97
C CYS A 329 -9.41 -8.80 -1.48
N ALA A 330 -8.48 -8.52 -0.59
CA ALA A 330 -7.04 -8.51 -0.85
C ALA A 330 -6.36 -9.53 0.05
N GLY A 331 -5.37 -10.29 -0.46
CA GLY A 331 -4.72 -11.28 0.37
C GLY A 331 -3.60 -12.06 -0.30
N THR A 332 -2.97 -12.93 0.51
CA THR A 332 -1.82 -13.73 0.11
C THR A 332 -2.17 -15.21 0.15
N TRP A 333 -2.16 -15.83 -1.01
CA TRP A 333 -2.24 -17.26 -1.20
C TRP A 333 -0.85 -17.86 -1.04
N VAL A 334 -0.73 -18.85 -0.15
CA VAL A 334 0.57 -19.46 0.16
C VAL A 334 0.48 -20.97 0.03
N THR A 335 1.44 -21.56 -0.67
CA THR A 335 1.60 -23.00 -0.82
C THR A 335 2.97 -23.45 -0.34
N GLY A 336 3.05 -24.68 0.13
CA GLY A 336 4.32 -25.27 0.58
C GLY A 336 4.14 -26.45 1.53
N THR A 337 5.07 -26.58 2.46
CA THR A 337 5.01 -27.60 3.51
C THR A 337 4.65 -26.94 4.85
N GLY A 338 3.58 -27.40 5.47
CA GLY A 338 3.19 -26.91 6.79
C GLY A 338 4.19 -27.30 7.90
N LEU A 339 4.02 -26.72 9.08
CA LEU A 339 4.86 -27.03 10.26
C LEU A 339 4.73 -28.51 10.71
N ASP A 340 3.66 -29.19 10.30
CA ASP A 340 3.45 -30.64 10.55
C ASP A 340 4.13 -31.54 9.50
N GLY A 341 4.84 -30.96 8.53
CA GLY A 341 5.55 -31.66 7.46
C GLY A 341 4.66 -32.12 6.30
N ARG A 342 3.40 -31.68 6.22
CA ARG A 342 2.47 -32.03 5.13
C ARG A 342 2.33 -30.91 4.12
N PRO A 343 1.99 -31.23 2.86
CA PRO A 343 1.57 -30.20 1.91
C PRO A 343 0.44 -29.35 2.50
N ARG A 344 0.56 -28.04 2.37
CA ARG A 344 -0.42 -27.08 2.88
C ARG A 344 -0.66 -25.98 1.86
N GLU A 345 -1.90 -25.52 1.80
CA GLU A 345 -2.33 -24.38 0.98
C GLU A 345 -3.28 -23.53 1.81
N VAL A 346 -3.01 -22.22 1.91
CA VAL A 346 -3.86 -21.28 2.63
C VAL A 346 -4.05 -20.00 1.81
N TYR A 347 -5.17 -19.33 2.04
CA TYR A 347 -5.39 -17.95 1.63
C TYR A 347 -5.65 -17.10 2.86
N LEU A 348 -4.74 -16.17 3.14
CA LEU A 348 -4.84 -15.15 4.18
C LEU A 348 -5.42 -13.91 3.53
N TYR A 349 -6.53 -13.37 4.05
CA TYR A 349 -7.24 -12.31 3.35
C TYR A 349 -7.84 -11.25 4.29
N HIS A 350 -8.10 -10.11 3.72
CA HIS A 350 -8.82 -9.02 4.34
C HIS A 350 -9.94 -8.55 3.42
N LEU A 351 -11.11 -8.32 4.01
CA LEU A 351 -12.30 -7.85 3.31
C LEU A 351 -12.67 -6.44 3.75
N ALA A 352 -13.08 -5.61 2.81
CA ALA A 352 -13.72 -4.34 3.10
C ALA A 352 -15.08 -4.24 2.37
N ASP A 353 -16.14 -4.06 3.14
CA ASP A 353 -17.50 -3.83 2.64
C ASP A 353 -17.75 -2.33 2.51
N ASN A 354 -18.22 -1.89 1.33
CA ASN A 354 -18.37 -0.46 1.04
C ASN A 354 -19.44 0.22 1.90
N GLU A 355 -20.55 -0.45 2.19
CA GLU A 355 -21.59 0.15 3.03
C GLU A 355 -21.10 0.34 4.47
N GLU A 356 -20.31 -0.62 4.96
CA GLU A 356 -19.73 -0.54 6.29
C GLU A 356 -18.67 0.56 6.40
N THR A 357 -17.74 0.64 5.45
CA THR A 357 -16.65 1.64 5.48
C THR A 357 -17.20 3.06 5.28
N MET A 358 -18.21 3.23 4.42
CA MET A 358 -18.91 4.51 4.27
C MET A 358 -19.63 4.92 5.55
N ARG A 359 -20.35 4.00 6.19
CA ARG A 359 -21.05 4.27 7.47
C ARG A 359 -20.08 4.63 8.60
N ARG A 360 -18.92 3.98 8.63
CA ARG A 360 -17.94 4.09 9.71
C ARG A 360 -17.04 5.33 9.59
N ASP A 361 -16.51 5.57 8.41
CA ASP A 361 -15.47 6.55 8.15
C ASP A 361 -15.72 7.43 6.93
N ASN A 362 -16.90 7.32 6.30
CA ASN A 362 -17.25 8.05 5.09
C ASN A 362 -16.20 7.89 3.97
N SER A 363 -15.70 6.67 3.80
CA SER A 363 -14.66 6.34 2.82
C SER A 363 -15.04 5.07 2.09
N GLN A 364 -14.93 5.07 0.77
CA GLN A 364 -15.22 3.89 -0.03
C GLN A 364 -14.23 2.74 0.26
N ALA A 365 -14.66 1.49 0.01
CA ALA A 365 -14.01 0.29 0.50
C ALA A 365 -12.52 0.17 0.13
N VAL A 366 -12.15 0.40 -1.13
CA VAL A 366 -10.77 0.23 -1.62
C VAL A 366 -9.83 1.27 -0.98
N VAL A 367 -10.29 2.54 -0.94
CA VAL A 367 -9.53 3.64 -0.30
C VAL A 367 -9.39 3.42 1.20
N TRP A 368 -10.46 2.97 1.85
CA TRP A 368 -10.45 2.68 3.29
C TRP A 368 -9.54 1.51 3.63
N GLN A 369 -9.58 0.44 2.83
CA GLN A 369 -8.76 -0.75 2.99
C GLN A 369 -7.26 -0.43 2.84
N THR A 370 -6.91 0.48 1.94
CA THR A 370 -5.54 0.98 1.80
C THR A 370 -5.13 1.80 3.03
N ALA A 371 -6.01 2.71 3.49
CA ALA A 371 -5.67 3.73 4.50
C ALA A 371 -5.55 3.19 5.93
N ILE A 372 -6.21 2.08 6.28
CA ILE A 372 -6.17 1.55 7.65
C ILE A 372 -4.78 1.01 8.02
N ASN A 373 -4.08 0.44 7.06
CA ASN A 373 -2.81 -0.23 7.30
C ASN A 373 -1.68 0.73 7.73
N PRO A 374 -1.46 1.89 7.10
CA PRO A 374 -0.49 2.86 7.61
C PRO A 374 -0.89 3.44 8.98
N VAL A 375 -2.18 3.48 9.36
CA VAL A 375 -2.57 3.87 10.73
C VAL A 375 -2.07 2.83 11.73
N VAL A 376 -2.28 1.54 11.46
CA VAL A 376 -1.80 0.43 12.29
C VAL A 376 -0.28 0.44 12.38
N ALA A 377 0.43 0.56 11.26
CA ALA A 377 1.89 0.60 11.22
C ALA A 377 2.48 1.78 12.01
N LEU A 378 1.92 2.99 11.85
CA LEU A 378 2.34 4.16 12.61
C LEU A 378 2.12 4.00 14.12
N GLU A 379 1.03 3.35 14.55
CA GLU A 379 0.81 3.04 15.95
C GLU A 379 1.84 2.04 16.49
N LEU A 380 2.20 1.01 15.72
CA LEU A 380 3.26 0.06 16.09
C LEU A 380 4.64 0.72 16.17
N LEU A 381 4.94 1.66 15.27
CA LEU A 381 6.18 2.43 15.32
C LEU A 381 6.20 3.39 16.52
N ALA A 382 5.10 4.10 16.78
CA ALA A 382 4.97 5.02 17.90
C ALA A 382 5.11 4.30 19.25
N THR A 383 4.52 3.12 19.39
CA THR A 383 4.62 2.26 20.59
C THR A 383 5.92 1.46 20.67
N ARG A 384 6.75 1.49 19.60
CA ARG A 384 7.97 0.71 19.44
C ARG A 384 7.76 -0.81 19.44
N ALA A 385 6.57 -1.28 19.10
CA ALA A 385 6.31 -2.67 18.80
C ALA A 385 6.99 -3.08 17.48
N TRP A 386 7.07 -2.13 16.54
CA TRP A 386 7.95 -2.18 15.37
C TRP A 386 9.08 -1.16 15.52
N SER A 387 10.30 -1.55 15.14
CA SER A 387 11.46 -0.66 15.11
C SER A 387 12.51 -1.20 14.14
N GLY A 388 13.19 -0.31 13.42
CA GLY A 388 14.21 -0.66 12.42
C GLY A 388 14.95 0.58 11.93
N THR A 389 15.94 0.37 11.07
CA THR A 389 16.69 1.42 10.37
C THR A 389 16.95 0.98 8.94
N GLY A 390 17.15 1.92 8.05
CA GLY A 390 17.33 1.66 6.62
C GLY A 390 15.99 1.78 5.87
N VAL A 391 15.91 1.14 4.70
CA VAL A 391 14.70 1.04 3.88
C VAL A 391 14.17 -0.39 3.99
N LEU A 392 13.02 -0.57 4.59
CA LEU A 392 12.44 -1.87 4.94
C LEU A 392 11.01 -1.99 4.42
N GLY A 393 10.63 -3.19 3.98
CA GLY A 393 9.23 -3.57 3.75
C GLY A 393 8.57 -4.09 5.03
N PRO A 394 7.22 -4.27 5.02
CA PRO A 394 6.47 -4.81 6.17
C PRO A 394 6.96 -6.18 6.64
N GLU A 395 7.47 -7.01 5.73
CA GLU A 395 7.97 -8.37 6.00
C GLU A 395 9.23 -8.39 6.88
N ALA A 396 9.92 -7.27 6.99
CA ALA A 396 11.07 -7.16 7.89
C ALA A 396 10.66 -7.17 9.38
N PHE A 397 9.35 -7.04 9.67
CA PHE A 397 8.83 -6.91 11.01
C PHE A 397 8.00 -8.14 11.43
N PRO A 398 7.85 -8.40 12.75
CA PRO A 398 6.94 -9.44 13.22
C PRO A 398 5.49 -9.15 12.79
N ALA A 399 4.85 -10.13 12.15
CA ALA A 399 3.47 -9.95 11.64
C ALA A 399 2.41 -9.92 12.76
N GLN A 400 2.56 -10.74 13.81
CA GLN A 400 1.52 -10.91 14.81
C GLN A 400 1.07 -9.63 15.51
N PRO A 401 1.97 -8.69 15.94
CA PRO A 401 1.54 -7.43 16.53
C PRO A 401 0.70 -6.57 15.58
N PHE A 402 0.97 -6.62 14.28
CA PHE A 402 0.19 -5.91 13.27
C PHE A 402 -1.22 -6.50 13.15
N LEU A 403 -1.31 -7.82 13.02
CA LEU A 403 -2.58 -8.52 12.85
C LEU A 403 -3.48 -8.40 14.09
N ASP A 404 -2.90 -8.45 15.29
CA ASP A 404 -3.63 -8.23 16.53
C ASP A 404 -4.18 -6.79 16.61
N LEU A 405 -3.34 -5.80 16.28
CA LEU A 405 -3.74 -4.41 16.33
C LEU A 405 -4.76 -4.06 15.22
N LEU A 406 -4.67 -4.67 14.04
CA LEU A 406 -5.66 -4.54 12.98
C LEU A 406 -7.05 -5.00 13.45
N VAL A 407 -7.12 -6.13 14.19
CA VAL A 407 -8.36 -6.62 14.83
C VAL A 407 -8.86 -5.61 15.89
N ASP A 408 -7.98 -5.06 16.71
CA ASP A 408 -8.32 -4.02 17.70
C ASP A 408 -8.85 -2.73 17.06
N HIS A 409 -8.42 -2.43 15.84
CA HIS A 409 -9.00 -1.37 15.03
C HIS A 409 -10.39 -1.70 14.48
N GLY A 410 -10.90 -2.93 14.74
CA GLY A 410 -12.18 -3.43 14.24
C GLY A 410 -12.14 -3.74 12.74
N SER A 411 -10.99 -4.21 12.26
CA SER A 411 -10.76 -4.62 10.88
C SER A 411 -10.20 -6.05 10.87
N PRO A 412 -11.05 -7.07 11.08
CA PRO A 412 -10.60 -8.44 11.17
C PRO A 412 -10.14 -8.97 9.81
N TRP A 413 -9.12 -9.81 9.84
CA TRP A 413 -8.65 -10.59 8.71
C TRP A 413 -9.14 -12.05 8.81
N GLY A 414 -9.08 -12.80 7.72
CA GLY A 414 -9.48 -14.19 7.63
C GLY A 414 -8.39 -15.10 7.08
N MET A 415 -8.56 -16.40 7.29
CA MET A 415 -7.72 -17.44 6.72
C MET A 415 -8.60 -18.62 6.26
N GLU A 416 -8.38 -19.05 5.04
CA GLU A 416 -9.05 -20.21 4.45
C GLU A 416 -8.01 -21.30 4.14
N GLU A 417 -8.16 -22.48 4.74
CA GLU A 417 -7.40 -23.67 4.34
C GLU A 417 -7.96 -24.20 3.02
N ARG A 418 -7.08 -24.48 2.07
CA ARG A 418 -7.44 -25.04 0.78
C ARG A 418 -6.87 -26.43 0.61
N THR A 419 -7.44 -27.18 -0.31
CA THR A 419 -6.90 -28.50 -0.64
C THR A 419 -5.72 -28.31 -1.58
N PRO A 420 -4.48 -28.70 -1.18
CA PRO A 420 -3.33 -28.58 -2.07
C PRO A 420 -3.58 -29.31 -3.39
N GLN A 421 -3.36 -28.61 -4.48
CA GLN A 421 -3.40 -29.25 -5.80
C GLN A 421 -2.16 -30.14 -5.96
N PRO A 422 -2.29 -31.34 -6.57
CA PRO A 422 -1.19 -32.30 -6.71
C PRO A 422 -0.08 -31.82 -7.65
#